data_c3b57dc6024d24c43e4387a54ea332b9
#
_entry.id   c3b57dc6024d24c43e4387a54ea332b9
#
_cell.length_a   1.000
_cell.length_b   1.000
_cell.length_c   1.000
_cell.angle_alpha   90.00
_cell.angle_beta   90.00
_cell.angle_gamma   90.00
#
_symmetry.space_group_name_H-M   'P 1'
#
loop_
_entity.id
_entity.type
_entity.pdbx_description
1 polymer ?
#
loop_
_entity_poly.entity_id
_entity_poly.type
_entity_poly.pdbx_seq_one_letter_code
_entity_poly.pdbx_strand_id
1 'polypeptide(L)'
;MLVRPRRRRTRVQRRVFWQRTAIAATIAALAAVVLGLAFAGSSSRLAAGVRVAGVDVGGKTPREAKRILSARARALASVPVTFRVGSHTWQLEPRRLGIQVDWAAAVDAVRRQGEGFGPLRGFKRLDLRFFGADVAPPTQVYDAALRYWLDRIQRTVDLPHQEASIVLHGLTPAIVPGHTGRVLDRRAATATIVRALASLNREPVGLPVRVDRPKVKAGDLTVAAAQVRTALSAPVHVTLGETRWNLRPARISRLLELPADGRRDLGIAGNGASAWFAALGKRVDRRPEDATWAISSNGRIRVVPDRPGYLLDVPRSAKAVLRAALVTDPTLRSAKLIVESADADRSTAEARAMQITGLVASYQTFYGGEPNRIHNVQLVSHLVDAHVIAPGAVFSFNEATGARTADKGFLEAPVIINGELKTGLGGGVCQVSTTVFNAAYEAGLPIVSRTNHALYISHYPQGRDATVNYPDVDLKFVNDTGHWLLLRTWVGSSSLTVALYGTAVHRRVVSEARPLVVSGPTPTKKVPDPSLVRGEQVVEESGEPPRSTSVHRLVYAADGELLLDSVFYSSYVGEPKVIRVGTKPKPETTTTTTTTTTTTTTTTTTTSKKPPTKTTTQP
;
A
#
# COMPACT_ATOMS: atom_id res chain seq x y z
N MET A 1 -43.20 -43.86 75.50
CA MET A 1 -42.89 -42.50 75.93
C MET A 1 -42.03 -42.61 77.18
N LEU A 2 -40.71 -42.58 77.00
CA LEU A 2 -39.76 -42.64 78.13
C LEU A 2 -38.77 -41.48 77.98
N VAL A 3 -38.97 -40.45 78.74
CA VAL A 3 -38.13 -39.23 78.82
C VAL A 3 -36.89 -39.59 79.64
N ARG A 4 -35.68 -39.54 79.05
CA ARG A 4 -34.40 -39.62 79.78
C ARG A 4 -34.06 -38.26 80.41
N PRO A 5 -33.73 -38.19 81.71
CA PRO A 5 -33.36 -36.93 82.30
C PRO A 5 -31.97 -36.46 81.92
N ARG A 6 -31.87 -35.22 81.41
CA ARG A 6 -30.59 -34.50 81.16
C ARG A 6 -29.97 -34.21 82.51
N ARG A 7 -28.87 -34.93 82.87
CA ARG A 7 -28.04 -34.59 84.05
C ARG A 7 -27.42 -33.16 83.88
N ARG A 8 -27.91 -32.19 84.62
CA ARG A 8 -27.27 -30.88 84.78
C ARG A 8 -25.96 -31.09 85.53
N ARG A 9 -24.81 -30.94 84.93
CA ARG A 9 -23.49 -30.88 85.56
C ARG A 9 -23.49 -29.65 86.50
N THR A 10 -23.18 -29.88 87.78
CA THR A 10 -23.13 -28.85 88.83
C THR A 10 -22.00 -27.84 88.51
N ARG A 11 -22.14 -26.58 88.93
CA ARG A 11 -21.15 -25.49 88.72
C ARG A 11 -19.73 -25.88 89.19
N VAL A 12 -19.60 -26.70 90.17
CA VAL A 12 -18.32 -27.19 90.76
C VAL A 12 -17.62 -28.14 89.72
N GLN A 13 -18.32 -29.04 89.10
CA GLN A 13 -17.74 -29.97 88.11
C GLN A 13 -17.25 -29.24 86.82
N ARG A 14 -17.91 -28.12 86.51
CA ARG A 14 -17.44 -27.26 85.39
C ARG A 14 -16.16 -26.51 85.78
N ARG A 15 -16.02 -26.02 86.98
CA ARG A 15 -14.79 -25.34 87.45
C ARG A 15 -13.58 -26.28 87.47
N VAL A 16 -13.75 -27.45 88.04
CA VAL A 16 -12.68 -28.47 88.06
C VAL A 16 -12.30 -28.96 86.65
N PHE A 17 -13.26 -29.11 85.75
CA PHE A 17 -12.98 -29.42 84.37
C PHE A 17 -12.17 -28.33 83.63
N TRP A 18 -12.56 -27.04 83.82
CA TRP A 18 -11.82 -25.92 83.20
C TRP A 18 -10.44 -25.73 83.89
N GLN A 19 -10.26 -25.98 85.16
CA GLN A 19 -8.94 -25.97 85.81
C GLN A 19 -8.02 -27.10 85.25
N ARG A 20 -8.52 -28.30 85.09
CA ARG A 20 -7.75 -29.41 84.53
C ARG A 20 -7.41 -29.17 83.05
N THR A 21 -8.32 -28.63 82.30
CA THR A 21 -8.04 -28.28 80.86
C THR A 21 -7.05 -27.15 80.78
N ALA A 22 -7.13 -26.14 81.69
CA ALA A 22 -6.15 -25.05 81.67
C ALA A 22 -4.74 -25.54 82.09
N ILE A 23 -4.64 -26.38 83.13
CA ILE A 23 -3.35 -27.00 83.50
C ILE A 23 -2.77 -27.86 82.36
N ALA A 24 -3.59 -28.71 81.72
CA ALA A 24 -3.15 -29.50 80.63
C ALA A 24 -2.72 -28.66 79.44
N ALA A 25 -3.43 -27.57 79.12
CA ALA A 25 -3.07 -26.63 78.05
C ALA A 25 -1.76 -25.89 78.38
N THR A 26 -1.54 -25.52 79.68
CA THR A 26 -0.28 -24.88 80.08
C THR A 26 0.90 -25.85 79.99
N ILE A 27 0.73 -27.09 80.44
CA ILE A 27 1.77 -28.14 80.27
C ILE A 27 2.05 -28.41 78.75
N ALA A 28 1.03 -28.50 77.96
CA ALA A 28 1.19 -28.68 76.48
C ALA A 28 1.89 -27.47 75.84
N ALA A 29 1.56 -26.25 76.24
CA ALA A 29 2.23 -25.03 75.78
C ALA A 29 3.70 -24.98 76.25
N LEU A 30 4.00 -25.34 77.48
CA LEU A 30 5.39 -25.44 77.97
C LEU A 30 6.18 -26.52 77.22
N ALA A 31 5.60 -27.69 77.03
CA ALA A 31 6.20 -28.77 76.25
C ALA A 31 6.46 -28.36 74.81
N ALA A 32 5.53 -27.64 74.21
CA ALA A 32 5.70 -27.04 72.85
C ALA A 32 6.86 -26.04 72.80
N VAL A 33 6.94 -25.13 73.81
CA VAL A 33 8.05 -24.18 73.89
C VAL A 33 9.39 -24.89 74.08
N VAL A 34 9.50 -25.88 74.97
CA VAL A 34 10.72 -26.71 75.10
C VAL A 34 11.09 -27.43 73.86
N LEU A 35 10.15 -28.06 73.17
CA LEU A 35 10.36 -28.72 71.90
C LEU A 35 10.83 -27.70 70.82
N GLY A 36 10.18 -26.56 70.72
CA GLY A 36 10.60 -25.48 69.81
C GLY A 36 12.00 -24.97 70.10
N LEU A 37 12.39 -24.82 71.39
CA LEU A 37 13.75 -24.43 71.72
C LEU A 37 14.79 -25.49 71.44
N ALA A 38 14.48 -26.79 71.68
CA ALA A 38 15.37 -27.90 71.36
C ALA A 38 15.73 -27.98 69.88
N PHE A 39 14.80 -27.66 69.00
CA PHE A 39 15.02 -27.65 67.55
C PHE A 39 15.39 -26.26 66.98
N ALA A 40 15.52 -25.22 67.81
CA ALA A 40 15.85 -23.87 67.36
C ALA A 40 17.22 -23.77 66.65
N GLY A 41 18.18 -24.63 66.99
CA GLY A 41 19.50 -24.71 66.35
C GLY A 41 20.25 -23.37 66.30
N SER A 42 21.38 -23.34 65.61
CA SER A 42 22.18 -22.13 65.43
C SER A 42 21.57 -21.18 64.37
N SER A 43 21.48 -19.88 64.66
CA SER A 43 21.03 -18.83 63.74
C SER A 43 22.01 -18.59 62.56
N SER A 44 23.27 -19.05 62.69
CA SER A 44 24.30 -18.91 61.67
C SER A 44 24.24 -20.00 60.60
N ARG A 45 23.45 -21.04 60.76
CA ARG A 45 23.32 -22.18 59.82
C ARG A 45 21.90 -22.31 59.29
N LEU A 46 21.81 -22.72 58.03
CA LEU A 46 20.54 -23.01 57.35
C LEU A 46 19.84 -24.20 58.04
N ALA A 47 18.53 -24.25 57.98
CA ALA A 47 17.76 -25.36 58.53
C ALA A 47 18.09 -26.68 57.80
N ALA A 48 18.03 -27.81 58.52
CA ALA A 48 18.14 -29.12 57.90
C ALA A 48 16.92 -29.40 57.02
N GLY A 49 17.11 -30.13 55.92
CA GLY A 49 16.05 -30.47 54.95
C GLY A 49 15.78 -29.42 53.88
N VAL A 50 16.49 -28.30 53.90
CA VAL A 50 16.33 -27.26 52.84
C VAL A 50 17.24 -27.52 51.68
N ARG A 51 16.67 -27.35 50.48
CA ARG A 51 17.39 -27.45 49.19
C ARG A 51 17.29 -26.14 48.42
N VAL A 52 18.26 -25.88 47.56
CA VAL A 52 18.23 -24.81 46.54
C VAL A 52 18.55 -25.42 45.22
N ALA A 53 17.67 -25.27 44.24
CA ALA A 53 17.81 -25.84 42.92
C ALA A 53 18.13 -27.36 42.92
N GLY A 54 17.51 -28.10 43.84
CA GLY A 54 17.70 -29.53 44.04
C GLY A 54 18.94 -29.93 44.87
N VAL A 55 19.81 -29.00 45.25
CA VAL A 55 21.01 -29.27 46.05
C VAL A 55 20.73 -29.05 47.55
N ASP A 56 21.05 -30.07 48.36
CA ASP A 56 20.92 -29.96 49.83
C ASP A 56 21.96 -28.99 50.37
N VAL A 57 21.47 -27.93 51.04
CA VAL A 57 22.27 -26.90 51.72
C VAL A 57 21.99 -26.84 53.21
N GLY A 58 21.23 -27.80 53.73
CA GLY A 58 20.90 -27.92 55.15
C GLY A 58 22.15 -28.00 56.03
N GLY A 59 22.13 -27.34 57.19
CA GLY A 59 23.23 -27.31 58.12
C GLY A 59 24.48 -26.51 57.71
N LYS A 60 24.52 -25.99 56.48
CA LYS A 60 25.63 -25.13 56.00
C LYS A 60 25.45 -23.69 56.41
N THR A 61 26.53 -22.94 56.46
CA THR A 61 26.45 -21.48 56.59
C THR A 61 26.01 -20.85 55.26
N PRO A 62 25.41 -19.67 55.22
CA PRO A 62 25.04 -18.98 53.96
C PRO A 62 26.22 -18.82 52.99
N ARG A 63 27.42 -18.54 53.49
CA ARG A 63 28.64 -18.43 52.67
C ARG A 63 29.05 -19.75 52.02
N GLU A 64 29.03 -20.86 52.80
CA GLU A 64 29.30 -22.20 52.29
C GLU A 64 28.27 -22.66 51.24
N ALA A 65 26.99 -22.45 51.55
CA ALA A 65 25.89 -22.77 50.64
C ALA A 65 26.07 -22.05 49.29
N LYS A 66 26.30 -20.72 49.32
CA LYS A 66 26.58 -19.93 48.09
C LYS A 66 27.81 -20.46 47.32
N ARG A 67 28.90 -20.78 48.00
CA ARG A 67 30.12 -21.32 47.39
C ARG A 67 29.84 -22.67 46.70
N ILE A 68 29.15 -23.60 47.35
CA ILE A 68 28.80 -24.91 46.80
C ILE A 68 27.89 -24.75 45.57
N LEU A 69 26.82 -23.93 45.67
CA LEU A 69 25.87 -23.70 44.57
C LEU A 69 26.55 -23.06 43.36
N SER A 70 27.41 -22.01 43.59
CA SER A 70 28.15 -21.33 42.54
C SER A 70 29.18 -22.22 41.83
N ALA A 71 29.88 -23.07 42.59
CA ALA A 71 30.86 -24.03 42.06
C ALA A 71 30.15 -25.07 41.17
N ARG A 72 29.06 -25.66 41.66
CA ARG A 72 28.25 -26.65 40.92
C ARG A 72 27.61 -26.03 39.68
N ALA A 73 27.10 -24.80 39.78
CA ALA A 73 26.56 -24.06 38.64
C ALA A 73 27.57 -23.84 37.52
N ARG A 74 28.80 -23.44 37.87
CA ARG A 74 29.92 -23.30 36.91
C ARG A 74 30.27 -24.61 36.23
N ALA A 75 30.35 -25.70 36.98
CA ALA A 75 30.62 -27.03 36.42
C ALA A 75 29.51 -27.52 35.47
N LEU A 76 28.26 -27.13 35.70
CA LEU A 76 27.11 -27.53 34.89
C LEU A 76 26.72 -26.50 33.83
N ALA A 77 27.40 -25.38 33.68
CA ALA A 77 27.02 -24.29 32.78
C ALA A 77 27.00 -24.70 31.29
N SER A 78 27.87 -25.62 30.88
CA SER A 78 27.95 -26.15 29.51
C SER A 78 27.28 -27.53 29.37
N VAL A 79 26.80 -28.13 30.46
CA VAL A 79 26.10 -29.42 30.41
C VAL A 79 24.64 -29.17 30.01
N PRO A 80 24.18 -29.69 28.86
CA PRO A 80 22.85 -29.42 28.37
C PRO A 80 21.78 -30.09 29.25
N VAL A 81 20.63 -29.45 29.32
CA VAL A 81 19.38 -30.04 29.81
C VAL A 81 18.60 -30.56 28.62
N THR A 82 18.12 -31.79 28.69
CA THR A 82 17.29 -32.36 27.65
C THR A 82 15.82 -32.04 27.90
N PHE A 83 15.19 -31.35 26.94
CA PHE A 83 13.76 -31.11 26.94
C PHE A 83 13.07 -32.03 25.95
N ARG A 84 11.87 -32.53 26.27
CA ARG A 84 11.14 -33.46 25.42
C ARG A 84 9.67 -33.15 25.28
N VAL A 85 9.12 -33.41 24.09
CA VAL A 85 7.68 -33.47 23.82
C VAL A 85 7.42 -34.69 22.93
N GLY A 86 6.73 -35.67 23.44
CA GLY A 86 6.57 -36.95 22.72
C GLY A 86 7.93 -37.58 22.38
N SER A 87 8.18 -37.84 21.09
CA SER A 87 9.44 -38.36 20.57
C SER A 87 10.50 -37.34 20.30
N HIS A 88 10.16 -36.05 20.29
CA HIS A 88 11.10 -34.97 19.98
C HIS A 88 11.88 -34.52 21.22
N THR A 89 13.18 -34.30 21.06
CA THR A 89 14.08 -33.86 22.12
C THR A 89 14.94 -32.67 21.67
N TRP A 90 15.21 -31.77 22.61
CA TRP A 90 16.11 -30.63 22.41
C TRP A 90 17.08 -30.55 23.57
N GLN A 91 18.33 -30.24 23.27
CA GLN A 91 19.37 -30.04 24.28
C GLN A 91 19.70 -28.55 24.36
N LEU A 92 19.46 -27.94 25.53
CA LEU A 92 19.71 -26.54 25.77
C LEU A 92 20.74 -26.38 26.88
N GLU A 93 21.79 -25.61 26.59
CA GLU A 93 22.86 -25.31 27.54
C GLU A 93 22.55 -24.00 28.27
N PRO A 94 22.66 -23.96 29.64
CA PRO A 94 22.42 -22.73 30.40
C PRO A 94 23.29 -21.56 29.93
N ARG A 95 24.54 -21.82 29.56
CA ARG A 95 25.48 -20.80 29.09
C ARG A 95 25.01 -20.13 27.80
N ARG A 96 24.48 -20.89 26.84
CA ARG A 96 24.03 -20.37 25.55
C ARG A 96 22.75 -19.52 25.65
N LEU A 97 21.95 -19.77 26.69
CA LEU A 97 20.74 -18.98 26.97
C LEU A 97 21.02 -17.80 27.93
N GLY A 98 22.29 -17.60 28.34
CA GLY A 98 22.66 -16.49 29.21
C GLY A 98 22.00 -16.58 30.59
N ILE A 99 21.85 -17.82 31.13
CA ILE A 99 21.24 -18.03 32.46
C ILE A 99 22.12 -17.43 33.53
N GLN A 100 21.60 -16.44 34.24
CA GLN A 100 22.21 -15.83 35.40
C GLN A 100 21.33 -16.07 36.62
N VAL A 101 21.89 -16.74 37.61
CA VAL A 101 21.17 -17.12 38.84
C VAL A 101 21.75 -16.35 40.02
N ASP A 102 20.86 -15.70 40.77
CA ASP A 102 21.23 -15.04 42.01
C ASP A 102 21.23 -16.03 43.19
N TRP A 103 22.39 -16.68 43.35
CA TRP A 103 22.59 -17.63 44.46
C TRP A 103 22.56 -16.97 45.84
N ALA A 104 22.88 -15.67 45.94
CA ALA A 104 22.82 -14.95 47.22
C ALA A 104 21.36 -14.77 47.64
N ALA A 105 20.53 -14.26 46.77
CA ALA A 105 19.09 -14.10 47.01
C ALA A 105 18.41 -15.44 47.28
N ALA A 106 18.80 -16.52 46.59
CA ALA A 106 18.26 -17.86 46.85
C ALA A 106 18.62 -18.38 48.25
N VAL A 107 19.88 -18.24 48.67
CA VAL A 107 20.32 -18.65 50.03
C VAL A 107 19.64 -17.80 51.09
N ASP A 108 19.46 -16.48 50.88
CA ASP A 108 18.73 -15.60 51.78
C ASP A 108 17.24 -15.96 51.87
N ALA A 109 16.62 -16.38 50.76
CA ALA A 109 15.24 -16.87 50.79
C ALA A 109 15.08 -18.11 51.66
N VAL A 110 15.99 -19.07 51.50
CA VAL A 110 16.03 -20.29 52.34
C VAL A 110 16.26 -19.93 53.81
N ARG A 111 17.18 -18.99 54.09
CA ARG A 111 17.48 -18.54 55.45
C ARG A 111 16.21 -18.01 56.12
N ARG A 112 15.47 -17.13 55.41
CA ARG A 112 14.20 -16.55 55.92
C ARG A 112 13.12 -17.60 56.27
N GLN A 113 13.08 -18.74 55.54
CA GLN A 113 12.12 -19.81 55.87
C GLN A 113 12.39 -20.45 57.21
N GLY A 114 13.69 -20.62 57.60
CA GLY A 114 14.09 -21.17 58.88
C GLY A 114 14.30 -20.13 60.01
N GLU A 115 14.03 -18.85 59.73
CA GLU A 115 14.17 -17.75 60.70
C GLU A 115 12.91 -17.53 61.53
N GLY A 116 13.09 -17.01 62.70
CA GLY A 116 12.06 -16.69 63.65
C GLY A 116 12.63 -16.52 65.06
N PHE A 117 11.81 -16.11 65.95
CA PHE A 117 12.23 -15.98 67.34
C PHE A 117 12.11 -17.33 68.06
N GLY A 118 13.09 -17.69 68.93
CA GLY A 118 13.11 -18.81 69.85
C GLY A 118 12.32 -20.06 69.44
N PRO A 119 11.24 -20.38 70.15
CA PRO A 119 10.42 -21.58 69.91
C PRO A 119 9.82 -21.68 68.50
N LEU A 120 9.38 -20.54 67.94
CA LEU A 120 8.81 -20.49 66.57
C LEU A 120 9.84 -20.88 65.53
N ARG A 121 11.10 -20.48 65.69
CA ARG A 121 12.21 -20.89 64.82
C ARG A 121 12.40 -22.42 64.84
N GLY A 122 12.30 -23.02 66.05
CA GLY A 122 12.42 -24.45 66.17
C GLY A 122 11.32 -25.25 65.49
N PHE A 123 10.08 -24.82 65.61
CA PHE A 123 8.96 -25.43 64.87
C PHE A 123 9.13 -25.30 63.36
N LYS A 124 9.49 -24.12 62.85
CA LYS A 124 9.78 -23.95 61.42
C LYS A 124 10.91 -24.88 60.93
N ARG A 125 11.97 -25.02 61.73
CA ARG A 125 13.10 -25.91 61.39
C ARG A 125 12.73 -27.37 61.51
N LEU A 126 11.87 -27.77 62.43
CA LEU A 126 11.33 -29.12 62.54
C LEU A 126 10.46 -29.46 61.29
N ASP A 127 9.59 -28.51 60.92
CA ASP A 127 8.78 -28.63 59.71
C ASP A 127 9.66 -28.84 58.47
N LEU A 128 10.66 -27.94 58.26
CA LEU A 128 11.62 -28.07 57.15
C LEU A 128 12.45 -29.36 57.15
N ARG A 129 12.74 -29.90 58.36
CA ARG A 129 13.47 -31.19 58.49
C ARG A 129 12.65 -32.39 58.07
N PHE A 130 11.32 -32.38 58.35
CA PHE A 130 10.45 -33.53 58.03
C PHE A 130 9.85 -33.42 56.62
N PHE A 131 9.44 -32.22 56.18
CA PHE A 131 8.77 -32.05 54.90
C PHE A 131 9.69 -31.51 53.82
N GLY A 132 10.85 -30.95 54.20
CA GLY A 132 11.81 -30.33 53.27
C GLY A 132 11.29 -29.01 52.68
N ALA A 133 12.16 -28.30 52.01
CA ALA A 133 11.80 -27.22 51.09
C ALA A 133 12.87 -27.07 50.03
N ASP A 134 12.45 -26.96 48.76
CA ASP A 134 13.34 -26.67 47.65
C ASP A 134 13.00 -25.27 47.10
N VAL A 135 13.95 -24.36 47.17
CA VAL A 135 13.76 -22.97 46.76
C VAL A 135 14.31 -22.81 45.36
N ALA A 136 13.44 -22.40 44.44
CA ALA A 136 13.85 -22.00 43.11
C ALA A 136 14.59 -20.64 43.17
N PRO A 137 15.81 -20.53 42.65
CA PRO A 137 16.58 -19.31 42.68
C PRO A 137 16.02 -18.26 41.72
N PRO A 138 16.08 -16.94 42.07
CA PRO A 138 15.84 -15.89 41.11
C PRO A 138 16.77 -16.01 39.92
N THR A 139 16.22 -15.97 38.70
CA THR A 139 16.96 -16.29 37.48
C THR A 139 16.65 -15.25 36.40
N GLN A 140 17.69 -14.75 35.77
CA GLN A 140 17.58 -13.95 34.56
C GLN A 140 18.01 -14.79 33.36
N VAL A 141 17.41 -14.53 32.21
CA VAL A 141 17.69 -15.24 30.95
C VAL A 141 17.82 -14.24 29.80
N TYR A 142 18.61 -14.55 28.83
CA TYR A 142 18.68 -13.75 27.62
C TYR A 142 17.46 -13.99 26.74
N ASP A 143 16.52 -13.06 26.77
CA ASP A 143 15.19 -13.19 26.15
C ASP A 143 15.20 -13.54 24.66
N ALA A 144 16.15 -13.02 23.89
CA ALA A 144 16.23 -13.31 22.46
C ALA A 144 16.58 -14.78 22.19
N ALA A 145 17.53 -15.34 22.96
CA ALA A 145 17.92 -16.75 22.84
C ALA A 145 16.77 -17.67 23.28
N LEU A 146 16.08 -17.33 24.36
CA LEU A 146 14.95 -18.08 24.83
C LEU A 146 13.78 -18.08 23.82
N ARG A 147 13.45 -16.92 23.25
CA ARG A 147 12.46 -16.79 22.17
C ARG A 147 12.82 -17.62 20.96
N TYR A 148 14.07 -17.56 20.49
CA TYR A 148 14.55 -18.37 19.37
C TYR A 148 14.30 -19.88 19.59
N TRP A 149 14.64 -20.39 20.78
CA TRP A 149 14.43 -21.80 21.10
C TRP A 149 12.95 -22.17 21.23
N LEU A 150 12.16 -21.31 21.87
CA LEU A 150 10.72 -21.52 21.96
C LEU A 150 10.07 -21.56 20.57
N ASP A 151 10.45 -20.66 19.67
CA ASP A 151 9.94 -20.64 18.30
C ASP A 151 10.35 -21.89 17.52
N ARG A 152 11.58 -22.36 17.74
CA ARG A 152 12.07 -23.61 17.12
C ARG A 152 11.33 -24.83 17.64
N ILE A 153 11.13 -24.92 18.94
CA ILE A 153 10.38 -26.00 19.59
C ILE A 153 8.93 -25.97 19.12
N GLN A 154 8.32 -24.80 19.12
CA GLN A 154 6.94 -24.59 18.71
C GLN A 154 6.70 -25.06 17.27
N ARG A 155 7.55 -24.67 16.32
CA ARG A 155 7.45 -25.11 14.91
C ARG A 155 7.50 -26.64 14.74
N THR A 156 8.13 -27.35 15.65
CA THR A 156 8.23 -28.82 15.60
C THR A 156 7.10 -29.51 16.33
N VAL A 157 6.59 -28.88 17.40
CA VAL A 157 5.60 -29.47 18.31
C VAL A 157 4.17 -29.17 17.89
N ASP A 158 3.94 -27.93 17.39
CA ASP A 158 2.59 -27.47 17.08
C ASP A 158 2.03 -28.21 15.87
N LEU A 159 0.94 -28.89 16.14
CA LEU A 159 0.00 -29.45 15.18
C LEU A 159 -1.33 -28.72 15.42
N PRO A 160 -1.63 -27.66 14.65
CA PRO A 160 -2.88 -26.94 14.84
C PRO A 160 -4.07 -27.88 14.61
N HIS A 161 -5.19 -27.58 15.27
CA HIS A 161 -6.43 -28.29 14.99
C HIS A 161 -6.89 -28.02 13.56
N GLN A 162 -7.65 -28.95 13.02
CA GLN A 162 -8.38 -28.79 11.78
C GLN A 162 -9.87 -28.67 12.09
N GLU A 163 -10.50 -27.62 11.60
CA GLU A 163 -11.95 -27.44 11.74
C GLU A 163 -12.71 -28.45 10.87
N ALA A 164 -13.91 -28.80 11.28
CA ALA A 164 -14.80 -29.55 10.41
C ALA A 164 -15.24 -28.67 9.23
N SER A 165 -15.42 -29.27 8.07
CA SER A 165 -15.80 -28.57 6.83
C SER A 165 -16.81 -29.37 6.01
N ILE A 166 -17.45 -28.70 5.05
CA ILE A 166 -18.30 -29.36 4.05
C ILE A 166 -17.58 -29.30 2.71
N VAL A 167 -17.47 -30.44 2.05
CA VAL A 167 -16.95 -30.56 0.68
C VAL A 167 -18.04 -31.11 -0.25
N LEU A 168 -17.94 -30.78 -1.54
CA LEU A 168 -18.86 -31.33 -2.55
C LEU A 168 -18.19 -32.46 -3.35
N HIS A 169 -18.84 -33.60 -3.43
CA HIS A 169 -18.55 -34.62 -4.42
C HIS A 169 -19.60 -34.53 -5.52
N GLY A 170 -19.28 -33.85 -6.60
CA GLY A 170 -20.27 -33.43 -7.60
C GLY A 170 -21.26 -32.42 -7.01
N LEU A 171 -22.51 -32.81 -6.81
CA LEU A 171 -23.55 -31.97 -6.17
C LEU A 171 -23.94 -32.50 -4.76
N THR A 172 -23.26 -33.53 -4.27
CA THR A 172 -23.57 -34.15 -2.98
C THR A 172 -22.63 -33.59 -1.90
N PRO A 173 -23.15 -32.98 -0.83
CA PRO A 173 -22.31 -32.50 0.27
C PRO A 173 -21.89 -33.66 1.19
N ALA A 174 -20.61 -33.66 1.55
CA ALA A 174 -20.04 -34.54 2.55
C ALA A 174 -19.40 -33.71 3.67
N ILE A 175 -19.63 -34.09 4.92
CA ILE A 175 -19.00 -33.48 6.09
C ILE A 175 -17.64 -34.12 6.32
N VAL A 176 -16.58 -33.37 6.30
CA VAL A 176 -15.23 -33.76 6.69
C VAL A 176 -15.07 -33.43 8.17
N PRO A 177 -14.83 -34.44 9.04
CA PRO A 177 -14.62 -34.18 10.46
C PRO A 177 -13.36 -33.37 10.72
N GLY A 178 -13.44 -32.48 11.70
CA GLY A 178 -12.26 -31.78 12.20
C GLY A 178 -11.40 -32.68 13.10
N HIS A 179 -10.14 -32.34 13.25
CA HIS A 179 -9.18 -33.06 14.10
C HIS A 179 -8.65 -32.13 15.19
N THR A 180 -8.50 -32.72 16.41
CA THR A 180 -7.82 -32.00 17.50
C THR A 180 -6.34 -31.91 17.23
N GLY A 181 -5.79 -30.73 17.45
CA GLY A 181 -4.37 -30.47 17.41
C GLY A 181 -3.73 -30.49 18.80
N ARG A 182 -2.46 -30.20 18.84
CA ARG A 182 -1.68 -29.91 20.05
C ARG A 182 -0.77 -28.73 19.79
N VAL A 183 -0.62 -27.87 20.78
CA VAL A 183 0.26 -26.71 20.68
C VAL A 183 1.09 -26.58 21.95
N LEU A 184 2.31 -26.09 21.82
CA LEU A 184 3.17 -25.82 22.97
C LEU A 184 2.51 -24.75 23.85
N ASP A 185 2.36 -25.04 25.16
CA ASP A 185 2.01 -23.99 26.11
C ASP A 185 3.24 -23.12 26.32
N ARG A 186 3.37 -22.08 25.50
CA ARG A 186 4.56 -21.21 25.48
C ARG A 186 4.86 -20.59 26.83
N ARG A 187 3.82 -20.17 27.58
CA ARG A 187 4.01 -19.57 28.90
C ARG A 187 4.53 -20.58 29.91
N ALA A 188 3.89 -21.73 29.98
CA ALA A 188 4.30 -22.79 30.90
C ALA A 188 5.64 -23.41 30.47
N ALA A 189 5.90 -23.56 29.18
CA ALA A 189 7.19 -24.03 28.64
C ALA A 189 8.32 -23.07 28.96
N THR A 190 8.10 -21.76 28.83
CA THR A 190 9.07 -20.73 29.25
C THR A 190 9.46 -20.92 30.73
N ALA A 191 8.48 -20.98 31.60
CA ALA A 191 8.73 -21.15 33.04
C ALA A 191 9.45 -22.48 33.34
N THR A 192 9.08 -23.55 32.63
CA THR A 192 9.69 -24.88 32.77
C THR A 192 11.15 -24.88 32.30
N ILE A 193 11.42 -24.28 31.13
CA ILE A 193 12.79 -24.17 30.58
C ILE A 193 13.69 -23.37 31.53
N VAL A 194 13.25 -22.19 31.94
CA VAL A 194 14.03 -21.32 32.83
C VAL A 194 14.30 -22.02 34.16
N ARG A 195 13.31 -22.65 34.76
CA ARG A 195 13.46 -23.41 36.01
C ARG A 195 14.43 -24.58 35.86
N ALA A 196 14.29 -25.37 34.79
CA ALA A 196 15.15 -26.52 34.53
C ALA A 196 16.61 -26.12 34.27
N LEU A 197 16.84 -25.05 33.54
CA LEU A 197 18.19 -24.55 33.26
C LEU A 197 18.84 -23.92 34.50
N ALA A 198 18.04 -23.31 35.39
CA ALA A 198 18.49 -22.78 36.68
C ALA A 198 18.69 -23.89 37.73
N SER A 199 18.07 -25.03 37.57
CA SER A 199 18.27 -26.20 38.40
C SER A 199 19.66 -26.77 38.23
N LEU A 200 20.22 -27.32 39.30
CA LEU A 200 21.49 -28.05 39.31
C LEU A 200 21.31 -29.56 39.07
N ASN A 201 20.12 -29.96 38.62
CA ASN A 201 19.78 -31.31 38.11
C ASN A 201 19.78 -31.26 36.57
N ARG A 202 20.15 -32.39 35.95
CA ARG A 202 20.24 -32.54 34.48
C ARG A 202 19.33 -33.65 33.94
N GLU A 203 18.31 -34.02 34.69
CA GLU A 203 17.31 -34.94 34.21
C GLU A 203 16.48 -34.38 33.06
N PRO A 204 16.06 -35.24 32.13
CA PRO A 204 15.20 -34.82 31.05
C PRO A 204 13.86 -34.23 31.54
N VAL A 205 13.45 -33.09 30.97
CA VAL A 205 12.26 -32.36 31.39
C VAL A 205 11.23 -32.34 30.28
N GLY A 206 9.99 -32.77 30.59
CA GLY A 206 8.87 -32.65 29.67
C GLY A 206 8.39 -31.21 29.54
N LEU A 207 8.21 -30.74 28.31
CA LEU A 207 7.59 -29.43 28.08
C LEU A 207 6.08 -29.56 28.00
N PRO A 208 5.34 -28.63 28.62
CA PRO A 208 3.89 -28.66 28.62
C PRO A 208 3.32 -28.35 27.24
N VAL A 209 2.38 -29.16 26.82
CA VAL A 209 1.57 -28.95 25.63
C VAL A 209 0.10 -28.90 26.03
N ARG A 210 -0.68 -28.14 25.30
CA ARG A 210 -2.13 -28.08 25.45
C ARG A 210 -2.81 -28.65 24.22
N VAL A 211 -3.96 -29.25 24.42
CA VAL A 211 -4.82 -29.72 23.34
C VAL A 211 -5.45 -28.53 22.65
N ASP A 212 -5.29 -28.47 21.35
CA ASP A 212 -5.91 -27.47 20.49
C ASP A 212 -7.16 -28.12 19.85
N ARG A 213 -8.33 -27.63 20.22
CA ARG A 213 -9.60 -28.25 19.82
C ARG A 213 -10.28 -27.42 18.74
N PRO A 214 -10.87 -28.07 17.71
CA PRO A 214 -11.66 -27.37 16.71
C PRO A 214 -12.88 -26.70 17.38
N LYS A 215 -13.19 -25.50 16.90
CA LYS A 215 -14.36 -24.70 17.33
C LYS A 215 -15.64 -25.23 16.70
N VAL A 216 -15.52 -25.79 15.47
CA VAL A 216 -16.61 -26.37 14.71
C VAL A 216 -16.38 -27.86 14.56
N LYS A 217 -17.33 -28.67 15.02
CA LYS A 217 -17.32 -30.13 14.93
C LYS A 217 -18.24 -30.59 13.81
N ALA A 218 -18.08 -31.83 13.37
CA ALA A 218 -18.93 -32.43 12.33
C ALA A 218 -20.43 -32.32 12.63
N GLY A 219 -20.83 -32.52 13.90
CA GLY A 219 -22.24 -32.38 14.33
C GLY A 219 -22.81 -30.96 14.13
N ASP A 220 -21.97 -29.93 14.25
CA ASP A 220 -22.39 -28.54 14.10
C ASP A 220 -22.73 -28.17 12.63
N LEU A 221 -22.28 -29.02 11.67
CA LEU A 221 -22.45 -28.77 10.23
C LEU A 221 -23.62 -29.59 9.62
N THR A 222 -24.36 -30.36 10.39
CA THR A 222 -25.47 -31.19 9.89
C THR A 222 -26.58 -30.36 9.24
N VAL A 223 -26.95 -29.23 9.85
CA VAL A 223 -27.95 -28.29 9.31
C VAL A 223 -27.44 -27.67 8.01
N ALA A 224 -26.22 -27.18 7.99
CA ALA A 224 -25.63 -26.58 6.79
C ALA A 224 -25.54 -27.62 5.64
N ALA A 225 -25.17 -28.85 5.92
CA ALA A 225 -25.17 -29.93 4.91
C ALA A 225 -26.58 -30.22 4.34
N ALA A 226 -27.60 -30.16 5.17
CA ALA A 226 -28.99 -30.25 4.71
C ALA A 226 -29.37 -29.03 3.82
N GLN A 227 -28.98 -27.84 4.22
CA GLN A 227 -29.18 -26.61 3.42
C GLN A 227 -28.49 -26.70 2.06
N VAL A 228 -27.25 -27.21 2.00
CA VAL A 228 -26.53 -27.43 0.73
C VAL A 228 -27.28 -28.41 -0.17
N ARG A 229 -27.77 -29.54 0.37
CA ARG A 229 -28.62 -30.47 -0.39
C ARG A 229 -29.86 -29.80 -0.95
N THR A 230 -30.55 -29.02 -0.13
CA THR A 230 -31.71 -28.22 -0.59
C THR A 230 -31.30 -27.23 -1.67
N ALA A 231 -30.23 -26.46 -1.49
CA ALA A 231 -29.78 -25.48 -2.46
C ALA A 231 -29.45 -26.09 -3.83
N LEU A 232 -28.90 -27.29 -3.84
CA LEU A 232 -28.49 -28.00 -5.05
C LEU A 232 -29.56 -28.94 -5.64
N SER A 233 -30.74 -29.03 -5.05
CA SER A 233 -31.80 -29.95 -5.51
C SER A 233 -32.55 -29.48 -6.76
N ALA A 234 -32.61 -28.15 -7.01
CA ALA A 234 -33.33 -27.59 -8.16
C ALA A 234 -32.74 -26.20 -8.57
N PRO A 235 -33.06 -25.72 -9.78
CA PRO A 235 -32.63 -24.41 -10.25
C PRO A 235 -33.21 -23.25 -9.41
N VAL A 236 -32.56 -22.09 -9.49
CA VAL A 236 -33.05 -20.79 -8.97
C VAL A 236 -33.25 -19.86 -10.14
N HIS A 237 -34.44 -19.25 -10.22
CA HIS A 237 -34.78 -18.22 -11.18
C HIS A 237 -34.39 -16.85 -10.63
N VAL A 238 -33.45 -16.18 -11.27
CA VAL A 238 -33.00 -14.83 -10.87
C VAL A 238 -33.57 -13.82 -11.82
N THR A 239 -34.12 -12.71 -11.31
CA THR A 239 -34.80 -11.68 -12.13
C THR A 239 -34.28 -10.28 -11.81
N LEU A 240 -34.24 -9.42 -12.85
CA LEU A 240 -34.08 -7.98 -12.71
C LEU A 240 -34.92 -7.31 -13.80
N GLY A 241 -36.00 -6.61 -13.43
CA GLY A 241 -37.00 -6.13 -14.39
C GLY A 241 -37.53 -7.28 -15.23
N GLU A 242 -37.48 -7.13 -16.54
CA GLU A 242 -37.94 -8.14 -17.52
C GLU A 242 -36.89 -9.25 -17.78
N THR A 243 -35.65 -9.03 -17.36
CA THR A 243 -34.55 -9.98 -17.64
C THR A 243 -34.54 -11.11 -16.61
N ARG A 244 -34.36 -12.35 -17.12
CA ARG A 244 -34.37 -13.57 -16.30
C ARG A 244 -33.13 -14.42 -16.56
N TRP A 245 -32.59 -14.97 -15.49
CA TRP A 245 -31.48 -15.94 -15.54
C TRP A 245 -31.88 -17.21 -14.79
N ASN A 246 -31.51 -18.36 -15.32
CA ASN A 246 -31.73 -19.65 -14.67
C ASN A 246 -30.39 -20.19 -14.12
N LEU A 247 -30.27 -20.22 -12.79
CA LEU A 247 -29.12 -20.80 -12.11
C LEU A 247 -29.37 -22.28 -11.87
N ARG A 248 -28.81 -23.12 -12.74
CA ARG A 248 -28.83 -24.59 -12.56
C ARG A 248 -28.00 -25.01 -11.35
N PRO A 249 -28.28 -26.19 -10.71
CA PRO A 249 -27.56 -26.69 -9.54
C PRO A 249 -26.02 -26.68 -9.69
N ALA A 250 -25.49 -27.07 -10.85
CA ALA A 250 -24.07 -27.00 -11.14
C ALA A 250 -23.49 -25.57 -11.18
N ARG A 251 -24.31 -24.57 -11.45
CA ARG A 251 -23.90 -23.17 -11.33
C ARG A 251 -23.98 -22.72 -9.87
N ILE A 252 -25.05 -23.09 -9.18
CA ILE A 252 -25.25 -22.76 -7.76
C ILE A 252 -24.08 -23.32 -6.93
N SER A 253 -23.63 -24.57 -7.17
CA SER A 253 -22.52 -25.17 -6.45
C SER A 253 -21.23 -24.37 -6.52
N ARG A 254 -20.98 -23.64 -7.62
CA ARG A 254 -19.81 -22.77 -7.80
C ARG A 254 -19.97 -21.40 -7.11
N LEU A 255 -21.18 -21.00 -6.79
CA LEU A 255 -21.47 -19.75 -6.11
C LEU A 255 -21.51 -19.92 -4.58
N LEU A 256 -21.75 -21.17 -4.10
CA LEU A 256 -21.84 -21.45 -2.68
C LEU A 256 -20.47 -21.32 -2.01
N GLU A 257 -20.45 -20.60 -0.91
CA GLU A 257 -19.36 -20.63 0.05
C GLU A 257 -19.73 -21.60 1.15
N LEU A 258 -19.07 -22.76 1.13
CA LEU A 258 -19.33 -23.85 2.07
C LEU A 258 -18.70 -23.56 3.43
N PRO A 259 -19.29 -24.04 4.54
CA PRO A 259 -18.68 -24.01 5.86
C PRO A 259 -17.30 -24.66 5.87
N ALA A 260 -16.29 -23.89 6.27
CA ALA A 260 -14.91 -24.28 6.45
C ALA A 260 -14.21 -23.30 7.38
N ASP A 261 -13.01 -23.61 7.88
CA ASP A 261 -12.15 -22.71 8.66
C ASP A 261 -12.88 -22.05 9.86
N GLY A 262 -13.68 -22.83 10.56
CA GLY A 262 -14.42 -22.38 11.75
C GLY A 262 -15.73 -21.65 11.48
N ARG A 263 -16.15 -21.54 10.21
CA ARG A 263 -17.48 -21.04 9.83
C ARG A 263 -18.51 -22.14 9.84
N ARG A 264 -19.74 -21.81 10.21
CA ARG A 264 -20.88 -22.75 10.28
C ARG A 264 -21.93 -22.48 9.23
N ASP A 265 -21.97 -21.25 8.73
CA ASP A 265 -23.05 -20.77 7.86
C ASP A 265 -22.70 -20.99 6.39
N LEU A 266 -23.75 -21.28 5.61
CA LEU A 266 -23.70 -21.34 4.16
C LEU A 266 -23.82 -19.93 3.59
N GLY A 267 -22.98 -19.58 2.60
CA GLY A 267 -23.02 -18.29 1.92
C GLY A 267 -23.05 -18.43 0.40
N ILE A 268 -23.24 -17.30 -0.26
CA ILE A 268 -22.89 -17.10 -1.66
C ILE A 268 -21.74 -16.10 -1.68
N ALA A 269 -20.53 -16.60 -1.86
CA ALA A 269 -19.30 -15.82 -1.83
C ALA A 269 -18.16 -16.58 -2.52
N GLY A 270 -16.94 -16.05 -2.43
CA GLY A 270 -15.76 -16.65 -3.04
C GLY A 270 -15.61 -16.35 -4.53
N ASN A 271 -14.58 -16.92 -5.14
CA ASN A 271 -14.18 -16.59 -6.51
C ASN A 271 -15.29 -16.87 -7.55
N GLY A 272 -16.04 -17.95 -7.38
CA GLY A 272 -17.13 -18.31 -8.30
C GLY A 272 -18.28 -17.31 -8.27
N ALA A 273 -18.70 -16.90 -7.07
CA ALA A 273 -19.74 -15.88 -6.88
C ALA A 273 -19.26 -14.51 -7.39
N SER A 274 -18.05 -14.10 -7.00
CA SER A 274 -17.46 -12.82 -7.45
C SER A 274 -17.37 -12.74 -8.97
N ALA A 275 -16.89 -13.77 -9.64
CA ALA A 275 -16.83 -13.81 -11.09
C ALA A 275 -18.22 -13.74 -11.75
N TRP A 276 -19.22 -14.45 -11.18
CA TRP A 276 -20.58 -14.43 -11.73
C TRP A 276 -21.25 -13.06 -11.55
N PHE A 277 -21.17 -12.48 -10.34
CA PHE A 277 -21.73 -11.15 -10.09
C PHE A 277 -21.02 -10.05 -10.88
N ALA A 278 -19.68 -10.14 -11.05
CA ALA A 278 -18.94 -9.21 -11.89
C ALA A 278 -19.37 -9.29 -13.37
N ALA A 279 -19.56 -10.51 -13.90
CA ALA A 279 -20.09 -10.68 -15.26
C ALA A 279 -21.55 -10.20 -15.40
N LEU A 280 -22.33 -10.33 -14.35
CA LEU A 280 -23.70 -9.84 -14.29
C LEU A 280 -23.72 -8.31 -14.21
N GLY A 281 -22.89 -7.70 -13.35
CA GLY A 281 -22.74 -6.25 -13.22
C GLY A 281 -22.41 -5.59 -14.56
N LYS A 282 -21.47 -6.13 -15.33
CA LYS A 282 -21.16 -5.62 -16.69
C LYS A 282 -22.38 -5.52 -17.64
N ARG A 283 -23.44 -6.28 -17.37
CA ARG A 283 -24.67 -6.28 -18.18
C ARG A 283 -25.79 -5.45 -17.58
N VAL A 284 -25.74 -5.25 -16.28
CA VAL A 284 -26.80 -4.66 -15.47
C VAL A 284 -26.45 -3.24 -15.04
N ASP A 285 -25.18 -3.02 -14.65
CA ASP A 285 -24.74 -1.73 -14.13
C ASP A 285 -24.81 -0.65 -15.19
N ARG A 286 -25.38 0.48 -14.81
CA ARG A 286 -25.40 1.70 -15.59
C ARG A 286 -24.66 2.77 -14.79
N ARG A 287 -23.58 3.29 -15.37
CA ARG A 287 -22.88 4.42 -14.75
C ARG A 287 -23.76 5.66 -14.78
N PRO A 288 -23.73 6.48 -13.72
CA PRO A 288 -24.36 7.77 -13.76
C PRO A 288 -23.67 8.67 -14.79
N GLU A 289 -24.43 9.53 -15.41
CA GLU A 289 -23.95 10.54 -16.34
C GLU A 289 -24.19 11.91 -15.73
N ASP A 290 -23.13 12.70 -15.57
CA ASP A 290 -23.21 14.06 -15.04
C ASP A 290 -24.03 14.98 -15.92
N ALA A 291 -24.74 15.93 -15.31
CA ALA A 291 -25.27 17.05 -16.04
C ALA A 291 -24.12 17.82 -16.73
N THR A 292 -24.32 18.16 -17.98
CA THR A 292 -23.31 18.85 -18.80
C THR A 292 -23.96 20.00 -19.59
N TRP A 293 -23.21 20.64 -20.47
CA TRP A 293 -23.72 21.74 -21.26
C TRP A 293 -23.53 21.46 -22.75
N ALA A 294 -24.62 21.54 -23.48
CA ALA A 294 -24.63 21.57 -24.93
C ALA A 294 -24.58 23.01 -25.45
N ILE A 295 -23.66 23.27 -26.34
CA ILE A 295 -23.47 24.57 -26.98
C ILE A 295 -23.88 24.40 -28.42
N SER A 296 -24.92 25.14 -28.85
CA SER A 296 -25.41 25.13 -30.22
C SER A 296 -24.55 26.02 -31.12
N SER A 297 -24.64 25.85 -32.44
CA SER A 297 -23.88 26.62 -33.43
C SER A 297 -24.12 28.14 -33.36
N ASN A 298 -25.24 28.58 -32.82
CA ASN A 298 -25.53 30.00 -32.58
C ASN A 298 -25.08 30.49 -31.18
N GLY A 299 -24.25 29.73 -30.47
CA GLY A 299 -23.69 30.08 -29.15
C GLY A 299 -24.65 29.89 -27.96
N ARG A 300 -25.88 29.41 -28.16
CA ARG A 300 -26.80 29.16 -27.05
C ARG A 300 -26.33 27.96 -26.21
N ILE A 301 -26.35 28.16 -24.89
CA ILE A 301 -25.97 27.13 -23.94
C ILE A 301 -27.22 26.51 -23.32
N ARG A 302 -27.27 25.20 -23.24
CA ARG A 302 -28.35 24.44 -22.62
C ARG A 302 -27.78 23.38 -21.71
N VAL A 303 -28.25 23.31 -20.49
CA VAL A 303 -27.95 22.20 -19.58
C VAL A 303 -28.52 20.91 -20.14
N VAL A 304 -27.69 19.90 -20.30
CA VAL A 304 -28.10 18.52 -20.56
C VAL A 304 -28.26 17.85 -19.20
N PRO A 305 -29.47 17.35 -18.90
CA PRO A 305 -29.75 16.75 -17.61
C PRO A 305 -28.84 15.57 -17.29
N ASP A 306 -28.51 15.42 -16.01
CA ASP A 306 -27.88 14.23 -15.48
C ASP A 306 -28.78 13.01 -15.67
N ARG A 307 -28.16 11.86 -15.66
CA ARG A 307 -28.87 10.57 -15.66
C ARG A 307 -28.34 9.74 -14.51
N PRO A 308 -29.19 9.42 -13.52
CA PRO A 308 -28.77 8.55 -12.44
C PRO A 308 -28.40 7.17 -12.99
N GLY A 309 -27.35 6.62 -12.44
CA GLY A 309 -26.95 5.25 -12.65
C GLY A 309 -27.63 4.29 -11.69
N TYR A 310 -27.35 3.03 -11.83
CA TYR A 310 -27.61 2.02 -10.83
C TYR A 310 -26.53 0.95 -10.89
N LEU A 311 -26.19 0.44 -9.72
CA LEU A 311 -25.18 -0.59 -9.53
C LEU A 311 -25.82 -1.81 -8.87
N LEU A 312 -25.40 -2.99 -9.29
CA LEU A 312 -25.84 -4.22 -8.67
C LEU A 312 -25.35 -4.29 -7.22
N ASP A 313 -26.29 -4.30 -6.25
CA ASP A 313 -25.97 -4.61 -4.85
C ASP A 313 -25.67 -6.10 -4.72
N VAL A 314 -24.40 -6.45 -4.84
CA VAL A 314 -23.94 -7.84 -4.79
C VAL A 314 -24.25 -8.49 -3.44
N PRO A 315 -23.97 -7.86 -2.27
CA PRO A 315 -24.27 -8.46 -0.97
C PRO A 315 -25.76 -8.78 -0.77
N ARG A 316 -26.65 -7.86 -1.10
CA ARG A 316 -28.10 -8.08 -0.94
C ARG A 316 -28.63 -9.06 -1.98
N SER A 317 -28.14 -9.00 -3.21
CA SER A 317 -28.50 -9.95 -4.28
C SER A 317 -28.02 -11.37 -3.96
N ALA A 318 -26.80 -11.54 -3.44
CA ALA A 318 -26.29 -12.84 -2.99
C ALA A 318 -27.14 -13.46 -1.89
N LYS A 319 -27.56 -12.65 -0.90
CA LYS A 319 -28.50 -13.09 0.15
C LYS A 319 -29.88 -13.46 -0.42
N ALA A 320 -30.38 -12.75 -1.43
CA ALA A 320 -31.64 -13.06 -2.09
C ALA A 320 -31.54 -14.39 -2.84
N VAL A 321 -30.46 -14.62 -3.59
CA VAL A 321 -30.21 -15.86 -4.31
C VAL A 321 -30.06 -17.03 -3.35
N LEU A 322 -29.32 -16.86 -2.24
CA LEU A 322 -29.19 -17.92 -1.22
C LEU A 322 -30.56 -18.27 -0.61
N ARG A 323 -31.34 -17.27 -0.23
CA ARG A 323 -32.69 -17.50 0.32
C ARG A 323 -33.57 -18.28 -0.66
N ALA A 324 -33.57 -17.91 -1.93
CA ALA A 324 -34.31 -18.62 -2.96
C ALA A 324 -33.82 -20.07 -3.16
N ALA A 325 -32.50 -20.29 -3.09
CA ALA A 325 -31.91 -21.64 -3.18
C ALA A 325 -32.31 -22.55 -2.01
N LEU A 326 -32.56 -21.97 -0.84
CA LEU A 326 -32.95 -22.73 0.36
C LEU A 326 -34.46 -23.02 0.45
N VAL A 327 -35.28 -22.50 -0.47
CA VAL A 327 -36.69 -22.85 -0.56
C VAL A 327 -36.83 -24.30 -1.02
N THR A 328 -37.63 -25.08 -0.31
CA THR A 328 -37.81 -26.52 -0.59
C THR A 328 -38.66 -26.75 -1.84
N ASP A 329 -39.70 -25.94 -2.05
CA ASP A 329 -40.54 -26.00 -3.25
C ASP A 329 -39.79 -25.42 -4.47
N PRO A 330 -39.49 -26.24 -5.49
CA PRO A 330 -38.79 -25.78 -6.69
C PRO A 330 -39.50 -24.67 -7.46
N THR A 331 -40.80 -24.61 -7.41
CA THR A 331 -41.61 -23.61 -8.15
C THR A 331 -41.50 -22.20 -7.56
N LEU A 332 -41.17 -22.10 -6.28
CA LEU A 332 -41.07 -20.84 -5.55
C LEU A 332 -39.63 -20.31 -5.49
N ARG A 333 -38.65 -21.00 -6.11
CA ARG A 333 -37.23 -20.59 -6.13
C ARG A 333 -36.97 -19.43 -7.06
N SER A 334 -37.37 -18.24 -6.63
CA SER A 334 -37.14 -16.99 -7.37
C SER A 334 -36.41 -15.96 -6.51
N ALA A 335 -35.39 -15.33 -7.08
CA ALA A 335 -34.63 -14.27 -6.47
C ALA A 335 -34.67 -13.02 -7.34
N LYS A 336 -35.12 -11.90 -6.80
CA LYS A 336 -35.00 -10.59 -7.44
C LYS A 336 -33.65 -10.01 -7.09
N LEU A 337 -32.89 -9.61 -8.11
CA LEU A 337 -31.65 -8.85 -7.91
C LEU A 337 -31.97 -7.46 -7.37
N ILE A 338 -31.09 -6.98 -6.53
CA ILE A 338 -31.20 -5.67 -5.89
C ILE A 338 -30.15 -4.76 -6.54
N VAL A 339 -30.59 -3.58 -6.94
CA VAL A 339 -29.74 -2.52 -7.47
C VAL A 339 -29.84 -1.31 -6.56
N GLU A 340 -28.76 -0.58 -6.41
CA GLU A 340 -28.71 0.71 -5.72
C GLU A 340 -28.60 1.81 -6.76
N SER A 341 -29.33 2.92 -6.56
CA SER A 341 -29.19 4.13 -7.37
C SER A 341 -27.81 4.72 -7.12
N ALA A 342 -27.12 5.08 -8.18
CA ALA A 342 -25.87 5.83 -8.14
C ALA A 342 -26.18 7.21 -8.72
N ASP A 343 -26.10 8.24 -7.89
CA ASP A 343 -26.30 9.61 -8.33
C ASP A 343 -25.10 10.09 -9.15
N ALA A 344 -25.34 11.02 -10.06
CA ALA A 344 -24.28 11.69 -10.78
C ALA A 344 -23.49 12.62 -9.83
N ASP A 345 -22.19 12.78 -10.09
CA ASP A 345 -21.33 13.70 -9.30
C ASP A 345 -21.79 15.15 -9.46
N ARG A 346 -22.48 15.48 -10.56
CA ARG A 346 -23.10 16.77 -10.83
C ARG A 346 -24.54 16.60 -11.30
N SER A 347 -25.46 17.02 -10.46
CA SER A 347 -26.90 17.02 -10.76
C SER A 347 -27.29 18.14 -11.74
N THR A 348 -28.43 17.99 -12.38
CA THR A 348 -29.06 19.04 -13.23
C THR A 348 -29.30 20.33 -12.45
N ALA A 349 -29.65 20.24 -11.18
CA ALA A 349 -29.89 21.40 -10.32
C ALA A 349 -28.58 22.16 -10.07
N GLU A 350 -27.50 21.47 -9.74
CA GLU A 350 -26.17 22.07 -9.56
C GLU A 350 -25.65 22.67 -10.85
N ALA A 351 -25.77 21.99 -11.99
CA ALA A 351 -25.37 22.51 -13.28
C ALA A 351 -26.12 23.81 -13.66
N ARG A 352 -27.40 23.92 -13.31
CA ARG A 352 -28.18 25.17 -13.50
C ARG A 352 -27.74 26.26 -12.53
N ALA A 353 -27.46 25.91 -11.28
CA ALA A 353 -26.98 26.85 -10.26
C ALA A 353 -25.59 27.44 -10.59
N MET A 354 -24.77 26.75 -11.38
CA MET A 354 -23.47 27.27 -11.87
C MET A 354 -23.60 28.45 -12.83
N GLN A 355 -24.78 28.72 -13.38
CA GLN A 355 -25.07 29.87 -14.25
C GLN A 355 -24.09 30.04 -15.42
N ILE A 356 -23.70 28.95 -16.06
CA ILE A 356 -22.87 28.97 -17.27
C ILE A 356 -23.78 29.32 -18.45
N THR A 357 -23.82 30.61 -18.82
CA THR A 357 -24.84 31.18 -19.72
C THR A 357 -24.30 31.73 -21.03
N GLY A 358 -23.00 32.08 -21.10
CA GLY A 358 -22.44 32.76 -22.27
C GLY A 358 -20.96 32.45 -22.48
N LEU A 359 -20.46 32.87 -23.65
CA LEU A 359 -19.05 32.83 -23.97
C LEU A 359 -18.32 33.94 -23.19
N VAL A 360 -17.28 33.61 -22.48
CA VAL A 360 -16.39 34.56 -21.80
C VAL A 360 -15.23 34.97 -22.74
N ALA A 361 -14.51 33.96 -23.27
CA ALA A 361 -13.47 34.16 -24.27
C ALA A 361 -13.21 32.86 -25.05
N SER A 362 -12.62 32.99 -26.22
CA SER A 362 -12.17 31.85 -27.00
C SER A 362 -10.87 32.18 -27.74
N TYR A 363 -10.10 31.12 -28.00
CA TYR A 363 -8.90 31.26 -28.83
C TYR A 363 -8.75 30.05 -29.74
N GLN A 364 -8.28 30.28 -30.95
CA GLN A 364 -8.05 29.23 -31.95
C GLN A 364 -6.58 29.24 -32.38
N THR A 365 -6.04 28.04 -32.52
CA THR A 365 -4.73 27.82 -33.14
C THR A 365 -4.83 26.80 -34.26
N PHE A 366 -3.92 26.93 -35.21
CA PHE A 366 -3.78 25.96 -36.30
C PHE A 366 -2.57 25.08 -36.05
N TYR A 367 -2.65 23.83 -36.47
CA TYR A 367 -1.59 22.86 -36.29
C TYR A 367 -1.58 21.85 -37.42
N GLY A 368 -0.48 21.12 -37.58
CA GLY A 368 -0.29 20.06 -38.52
C GLY A 368 0.85 19.14 -38.10
N GLY A 369 1.44 18.43 -38.99
CA GLY A 369 2.53 17.50 -38.79
C GLY A 369 2.11 16.05 -39.00
N GLU A 370 2.90 15.13 -38.48
CA GLU A 370 2.67 13.69 -38.64
C GLU A 370 1.42 13.19 -37.89
N PRO A 371 0.85 12.05 -38.30
CA PRO A 371 -0.38 11.52 -37.71
C PRO A 371 -0.34 11.35 -36.18
N ASN A 372 0.78 10.90 -35.63
CA ASN A 372 0.94 10.71 -34.19
C ASN A 372 0.82 12.04 -33.42
N ARG A 373 1.39 13.13 -33.95
CA ARG A 373 1.26 14.47 -33.37
C ARG A 373 -0.19 14.94 -33.39
N ILE A 374 -0.88 14.76 -34.52
CA ILE A 374 -2.30 15.11 -34.67
C ILE A 374 -3.13 14.32 -33.65
N HIS A 375 -2.89 13.02 -33.53
CA HIS A 375 -3.55 12.17 -32.54
C HIS A 375 -3.34 12.68 -31.11
N ASN A 376 -2.11 13.01 -30.72
CA ASN A 376 -1.81 13.50 -29.38
C ASN A 376 -2.52 14.85 -29.09
N VAL A 377 -2.58 15.76 -30.07
CA VAL A 377 -3.31 17.03 -29.94
C VAL A 377 -4.80 16.79 -29.70
N GLN A 378 -5.40 15.88 -30.47
CA GLN A 378 -6.81 15.50 -30.32
C GLN A 378 -7.06 14.84 -28.95
N LEU A 379 -6.22 13.89 -28.55
CA LEU A 379 -6.32 13.19 -27.26
C LEU A 379 -6.29 14.18 -26.09
N VAL A 380 -5.28 15.08 -26.05
CA VAL A 380 -5.16 16.07 -24.96
C VAL A 380 -6.31 17.06 -24.98
N SER A 381 -6.77 17.47 -26.16
CA SER A 381 -7.94 18.34 -26.28
C SER A 381 -9.18 17.70 -25.64
N HIS A 382 -9.40 16.41 -25.85
CA HIS A 382 -10.50 15.69 -25.19
C HIS A 382 -10.31 15.57 -23.66
N LEU A 383 -9.07 15.44 -23.19
CA LEU A 383 -8.80 15.35 -21.74
C LEU A 383 -9.10 16.66 -20.99
N VAL A 384 -8.94 17.82 -21.64
CA VAL A 384 -9.26 19.12 -21.03
C VAL A 384 -10.69 19.59 -21.36
N ASP A 385 -11.41 18.94 -22.26
CA ASP A 385 -12.78 19.31 -22.62
C ASP A 385 -13.75 19.10 -21.46
N ALA A 386 -14.78 19.90 -21.40
CA ALA A 386 -15.84 19.90 -20.40
C ALA A 386 -15.33 20.10 -18.94
N HIS A 387 -14.14 20.67 -18.77
CA HIS A 387 -13.59 20.95 -17.44
C HIS A 387 -14.28 22.13 -16.81
N VAL A 388 -14.84 21.93 -15.59
CA VAL A 388 -15.55 22.94 -14.83
C VAL A 388 -14.64 23.52 -13.76
N ILE A 389 -14.54 24.86 -13.69
CA ILE A 389 -13.63 25.58 -12.80
C ILE A 389 -14.45 26.43 -11.85
N ALA A 390 -14.42 26.11 -10.57
CA ALA A 390 -15.14 26.84 -9.53
C ALA A 390 -14.63 28.28 -9.36
N PRO A 391 -15.46 29.21 -8.85
CA PRO A 391 -15.01 30.54 -8.45
C PRO A 391 -13.84 30.45 -7.46
N GLY A 392 -12.75 31.19 -7.71
CA GLY A 392 -11.53 31.17 -6.91
C GLY A 392 -10.62 29.97 -7.12
N ALA A 393 -11.03 28.95 -7.86
CA ALA A 393 -10.22 27.76 -8.09
C ALA A 393 -9.08 28.02 -9.10
N VAL A 394 -8.00 27.27 -8.94
CA VAL A 394 -6.86 27.25 -9.87
C VAL A 394 -7.08 26.11 -10.87
N PHE A 395 -7.07 26.42 -12.15
CA PHE A 395 -6.93 25.40 -13.19
C PHE A 395 -5.46 25.02 -13.35
N SER A 396 -5.17 23.72 -13.38
CA SER A 396 -3.86 23.15 -13.69
C SER A 396 -3.99 22.24 -14.92
N PHE A 397 -3.21 22.57 -15.95
CA PHE A 397 -3.20 21.76 -17.18
C PHE A 397 -2.68 20.34 -16.93
N ASN A 398 -1.68 20.21 -16.07
CA ASN A 398 -1.11 18.92 -15.72
C ASN A 398 -2.07 18.04 -14.87
N GLU A 399 -2.86 18.65 -13.98
CA GLU A 399 -3.90 17.94 -13.24
C GLU A 399 -5.03 17.47 -14.16
N ALA A 400 -5.48 18.32 -15.08
CA ALA A 400 -6.53 17.99 -16.02
C ALA A 400 -6.15 16.86 -17.00
N THR A 401 -4.86 16.78 -17.41
CA THR A 401 -4.40 15.82 -18.42
C THR A 401 -3.64 14.63 -17.86
N GLY A 402 -3.00 14.79 -16.71
CA GLY A 402 -2.14 13.79 -16.07
C GLY A 402 -0.85 13.48 -16.85
N ALA A 403 -0.18 12.39 -16.50
CA ALA A 403 1.05 11.92 -17.16
C ALA A 403 0.78 11.48 -18.61
N ARG A 404 1.75 11.74 -19.51
CA ARG A 404 1.68 11.40 -20.92
C ARG A 404 2.34 10.04 -21.13
N THR A 405 1.55 8.98 -21.03
CA THR A 405 2.03 7.60 -21.06
C THR A 405 1.35 6.82 -22.19
N ALA A 406 1.99 5.76 -22.67
CA ALA A 406 1.46 4.94 -23.76
C ALA A 406 0.16 4.22 -23.38
N ASP A 407 -0.01 3.82 -22.14
CA ASP A 407 -1.24 3.20 -21.62
C ASP A 407 -2.46 4.15 -21.62
N LYS A 408 -2.21 5.48 -21.61
CA LYS A 408 -3.23 6.51 -21.83
C LYS A 408 -3.49 6.84 -23.29
N GLY A 409 -2.81 6.17 -24.21
CA GLY A 409 -2.97 6.35 -25.64
C GLY A 409 -2.06 7.39 -26.27
N PHE A 410 -1.06 7.92 -25.57
CA PHE A 410 -0.09 8.84 -26.17
C PHE A 410 0.87 8.11 -27.10
N LEU A 411 1.18 8.74 -28.22
CA LEU A 411 2.10 8.24 -29.24
C LEU A 411 3.37 9.07 -29.27
N GLU A 412 4.44 8.46 -29.78
CA GLU A 412 5.69 9.16 -30.04
C GLU A 412 5.55 10.12 -31.22
N ALA A 413 5.98 11.36 -31.03
CA ALA A 413 5.97 12.42 -32.02
C ALA A 413 7.06 13.45 -31.68
N PRO A 414 7.37 14.40 -32.57
CA PRO A 414 8.37 15.42 -32.31
C PRO A 414 8.06 16.27 -31.06
N VAL A 415 9.03 16.35 -30.15
CA VAL A 415 9.01 17.15 -28.91
C VAL A 415 10.28 17.99 -28.83
N ILE A 416 10.21 19.14 -28.17
CA ILE A 416 11.37 19.98 -27.87
C ILE A 416 11.91 19.59 -26.49
N ILE A 417 13.10 18.96 -26.46
CA ILE A 417 13.79 18.56 -25.23
C ILE A 417 15.14 19.25 -25.17
N ASN A 418 15.37 20.06 -24.14
CA ASN A 418 16.62 20.82 -23.94
C ASN A 418 16.99 21.71 -25.16
N GLY A 419 15.99 22.27 -25.84
CA GLY A 419 16.21 23.13 -27.00
C GLY A 419 16.53 22.39 -28.31
N GLU A 420 16.40 21.06 -28.34
CA GLU A 420 16.54 20.26 -29.56
C GLU A 420 15.22 19.53 -29.88
N LEU A 421 14.89 19.40 -31.15
CA LEU A 421 13.74 18.63 -31.61
C LEU A 421 14.09 17.12 -31.57
N LYS A 422 13.36 16.35 -30.78
CA LYS A 422 13.54 14.90 -30.58
C LYS A 422 12.22 14.17 -30.70
N THR A 423 12.27 12.87 -30.88
CA THR A 423 11.07 12.01 -30.78
C THR A 423 10.82 11.65 -29.33
N GLY A 424 9.58 11.78 -28.88
CA GLY A 424 9.16 11.42 -27.53
C GLY A 424 7.65 11.32 -27.38
N LEU A 425 7.19 10.67 -26.31
CA LEU A 425 5.76 10.50 -26.02
C LEU A 425 5.09 11.86 -25.77
N GLY A 426 3.94 12.07 -26.40
CA GLY A 426 3.12 13.26 -26.20
C GLY A 426 3.53 14.48 -27.01
N GLY A 427 4.33 14.33 -28.07
CA GLY A 427 4.59 15.42 -29.01
C GLY A 427 3.29 16.01 -29.54
N GLY A 428 3.15 17.36 -29.44
CA GLY A 428 1.93 18.09 -29.79
C GLY A 428 1.13 18.61 -28.58
N VAL A 429 1.35 18.14 -27.37
CA VAL A 429 0.62 18.57 -26.14
C VAL A 429 0.70 20.07 -25.90
N CYS A 430 1.84 20.70 -26.16
CA CYS A 430 2.04 22.15 -25.99
C CYS A 430 1.19 23.01 -26.96
N GLN A 431 0.69 22.45 -28.05
CA GLN A 431 -0.30 23.12 -28.89
C GLN A 431 -1.58 23.41 -28.12
N VAL A 432 -2.04 22.41 -27.33
CA VAL A 432 -3.26 22.53 -26.54
C VAL A 432 -3.03 23.50 -25.36
N SER A 433 -1.92 23.36 -24.63
CA SER A 433 -1.63 24.26 -23.50
C SER A 433 -1.49 25.71 -23.96
N THR A 434 -0.85 25.98 -25.12
CA THR A 434 -0.77 27.33 -25.68
C THR A 434 -2.16 27.88 -26.04
N THR A 435 -3.06 27.03 -26.57
CA THR A 435 -4.42 27.47 -26.91
C THR A 435 -5.25 27.76 -25.66
N VAL A 436 -5.13 26.89 -24.63
CA VAL A 436 -5.76 27.11 -23.31
C VAL A 436 -5.23 28.37 -22.64
N PHE A 437 -3.89 28.59 -22.67
CA PHE A 437 -3.29 29.81 -22.14
C PHE A 437 -3.88 31.05 -22.81
N ASN A 438 -3.97 31.05 -24.12
CA ASN A 438 -4.51 32.22 -24.83
C ASN A 438 -6.01 32.44 -24.59
N ALA A 439 -6.80 31.39 -24.44
CA ALA A 439 -8.21 31.53 -24.04
C ALA A 439 -8.34 32.15 -22.63
N ALA A 440 -7.55 31.69 -21.66
CA ALA A 440 -7.51 32.27 -20.31
C ALA A 440 -6.93 33.72 -20.33
N TYR A 441 -5.96 33.98 -21.18
CA TYR A 441 -5.38 35.28 -21.40
C TYR A 441 -6.43 36.28 -21.92
N GLU A 442 -7.18 35.93 -22.97
CA GLU A 442 -8.24 36.77 -23.54
C GLU A 442 -9.46 36.91 -22.60
N ALA A 443 -9.71 35.90 -21.73
CA ALA A 443 -10.71 35.99 -20.68
C ALA A 443 -10.33 36.98 -19.55
N GLY A 444 -9.12 37.50 -19.54
CA GLY A 444 -8.65 38.41 -18.49
C GLY A 444 -8.35 37.68 -17.16
N LEU A 445 -8.12 36.37 -17.15
CA LEU A 445 -7.87 35.62 -15.93
C LEU A 445 -6.41 35.79 -15.45
N PRO A 446 -6.14 35.77 -14.12
CA PRO A 446 -4.78 35.78 -13.58
C PRO A 446 -4.03 34.51 -13.96
N ILE A 447 -2.87 34.65 -14.58
CA ILE A 447 -1.98 33.53 -14.92
C ILE A 447 -1.00 33.29 -13.78
N VAL A 448 -1.07 32.17 -13.14
CA VAL A 448 -0.24 31.76 -11.98
C VAL A 448 1.10 31.17 -12.42
N SER A 449 1.08 30.35 -13.46
CA SER A 449 2.27 29.70 -13.99
C SER A 449 2.18 29.59 -15.51
N ARG A 450 3.20 30.04 -16.16
CA ARG A 450 3.38 29.90 -17.62
C ARG A 450 4.86 29.88 -17.93
N THR A 451 5.32 28.94 -18.73
CA THR A 451 6.68 28.85 -19.25
C THR A 451 6.62 28.93 -20.77
N ASN A 452 7.47 29.79 -21.40
CA ASN A 452 7.61 29.79 -22.87
C ASN A 452 8.38 28.57 -23.36
N HIS A 453 8.26 28.23 -24.64
CA HIS A 453 9.08 27.19 -25.24
C HIS A 453 10.57 27.56 -25.25
N ALA A 454 11.43 26.56 -25.25
CA ALA A 454 12.87 26.78 -25.40
C ALA A 454 13.21 27.40 -26.77
N LEU A 455 12.55 26.98 -27.84
CA LEU A 455 12.72 27.51 -29.20
C LEU A 455 11.58 28.48 -29.55
N TYR A 456 11.88 29.47 -30.38
CA TYR A 456 10.85 30.37 -30.90
C TYR A 456 9.96 29.69 -31.93
N ILE A 457 8.66 29.70 -31.68
CA ILE A 457 7.66 29.06 -32.54
C ILE A 457 6.84 30.17 -33.24
N SER A 458 7.12 30.42 -34.49
CA SER A 458 6.60 31.57 -35.25
C SER A 458 5.09 31.56 -35.52
N HIS A 459 4.44 30.38 -35.45
CA HIS A 459 2.98 30.28 -35.66
C HIS A 459 2.13 30.57 -34.42
N TYR A 460 2.77 30.80 -33.26
CA TYR A 460 2.08 31.36 -32.09
C TYR A 460 2.23 32.91 -32.06
N PRO A 461 1.29 33.60 -31.41
CA PRO A 461 1.48 35.01 -31.16
C PRO A 461 2.76 35.26 -30.39
N GLN A 462 3.51 36.29 -30.79
CA GLN A 462 4.80 36.59 -30.19
C GLN A 462 4.71 36.75 -28.67
N GLY A 463 5.51 35.97 -27.93
CA GLY A 463 5.55 35.96 -26.47
C GLY A 463 4.30 35.40 -25.80
N ARG A 464 3.39 34.75 -26.55
CA ARG A 464 2.13 34.17 -26.04
C ARG A 464 2.03 32.67 -26.27
N ASP A 465 3.13 31.98 -26.18
CA ASP A 465 3.22 30.53 -26.17
C ASP A 465 3.29 29.98 -24.74
N ALA A 466 2.88 28.76 -24.50
CA ALA A 466 2.93 28.08 -23.21
C ALA A 466 3.32 26.62 -23.38
N THR A 467 4.49 26.26 -22.86
CA THR A 467 4.94 24.86 -22.81
C THR A 467 4.55 24.20 -21.49
N VAL A 468 4.36 22.89 -21.55
CA VAL A 468 4.09 22.03 -20.38
C VAL A 468 4.91 20.75 -20.45
N ASN A 469 5.36 20.29 -19.30
CA ASN A 469 6.02 19.00 -19.11
C ASN A 469 5.63 18.41 -17.76
N TYR A 470 5.06 17.23 -17.79
CA TYR A 470 4.60 16.57 -16.55
C TYR A 470 5.77 15.92 -15.81
N PRO A 471 5.87 16.09 -14.46
CA PRO A 471 4.99 16.88 -13.62
C PRO A 471 5.44 18.35 -13.45
N ASP A 472 6.65 18.74 -13.90
CA ASP A 472 7.42 19.88 -13.40
C ASP A 472 7.03 21.22 -14.03
N VAL A 473 6.67 21.24 -15.31
CA VAL A 473 6.31 22.46 -16.03
C VAL A 473 4.82 22.46 -16.31
N ASP A 474 4.09 23.41 -15.70
CA ASP A 474 2.63 23.47 -15.76
C ASP A 474 2.12 24.84 -16.20
N LEU A 475 0.96 24.83 -16.85
CA LEU A 475 0.16 26.03 -17.10
C LEU A 475 -0.93 26.10 -16.05
N LYS A 476 -0.94 27.21 -15.27
CA LYS A 476 -1.94 27.45 -14.23
C LYS A 476 -2.54 28.85 -14.34
N PHE A 477 -3.85 28.94 -14.14
CA PHE A 477 -4.56 30.21 -14.02
C PHE A 477 -5.67 30.14 -12.98
N VAL A 478 -6.09 31.27 -12.43
CA VAL A 478 -7.16 31.36 -11.43
C VAL A 478 -8.46 31.80 -12.09
N ASN A 479 -9.55 31.19 -11.72
CA ASN A 479 -10.88 31.70 -12.01
C ASN A 479 -11.28 32.73 -10.95
N ASP A 480 -10.94 34.00 -11.15
CA ASP A 480 -11.26 35.12 -10.27
C ASP A 480 -12.55 35.89 -10.69
N THR A 481 -13.37 35.29 -11.55
CA THR A 481 -14.60 35.93 -12.06
C THR A 481 -15.75 36.01 -11.05
N GLY A 482 -15.66 35.25 -9.94
CA GLY A 482 -16.77 35.09 -9.00
C GLY A 482 -17.86 34.13 -9.49
N HIS A 483 -17.74 33.61 -10.70
CA HIS A 483 -18.69 32.68 -11.34
C HIS A 483 -17.99 31.40 -11.80
N TRP A 484 -18.77 30.34 -12.03
CA TRP A 484 -18.25 29.11 -12.58
C TRP A 484 -17.82 29.29 -14.04
N LEU A 485 -16.73 28.64 -14.42
CA LEU A 485 -16.27 28.57 -15.80
C LEU A 485 -16.31 27.13 -16.31
N LEU A 486 -16.68 26.96 -17.57
CA LEU A 486 -16.61 25.71 -18.31
C LEU A 486 -15.62 25.87 -19.46
N LEU A 487 -14.56 25.10 -19.46
CA LEU A 487 -13.62 25.01 -20.57
C LEU A 487 -14.14 24.00 -21.58
N ARG A 488 -14.24 24.41 -22.83
CA ARG A 488 -14.64 23.55 -23.96
C ARG A 488 -13.60 23.59 -25.05
N THR A 489 -13.44 22.48 -25.73
CA THR A 489 -12.53 22.34 -26.86
C THR A 489 -13.25 21.83 -28.10
N TRP A 490 -12.87 22.34 -29.27
CA TRP A 490 -13.25 21.80 -30.58
C TRP A 490 -11.97 21.55 -31.36
N VAL A 491 -11.68 20.30 -31.63
CA VAL A 491 -10.44 19.85 -32.25
C VAL A 491 -10.76 19.12 -33.55
N GLY A 492 -10.15 19.59 -34.64
CA GLY A 492 -10.17 18.96 -35.96
C GLY A 492 -8.82 18.35 -36.32
N SER A 493 -8.57 18.12 -37.60
CA SER A 493 -7.28 17.62 -38.07
C SER A 493 -6.19 18.71 -38.17
N SER A 494 -6.58 19.97 -38.24
CA SER A 494 -5.67 21.10 -38.46
C SER A 494 -5.94 22.34 -37.61
N SER A 495 -7.00 22.35 -36.80
CA SER A 495 -7.34 23.48 -35.96
C SER A 495 -7.85 23.02 -34.59
N LEU A 496 -7.54 23.81 -33.58
CA LEU A 496 -8.01 23.64 -32.22
C LEU A 496 -8.57 24.99 -31.74
N THR A 497 -9.82 24.96 -31.26
CA THR A 497 -10.44 26.09 -30.56
C THR A 497 -10.65 25.70 -29.11
N VAL A 498 -10.22 26.55 -28.21
CA VAL A 498 -10.55 26.49 -26.76
C VAL A 498 -11.42 27.68 -26.42
N ALA A 499 -12.49 27.44 -25.70
CA ALA A 499 -13.37 28.48 -25.23
C ALA A 499 -13.71 28.32 -23.74
N LEU A 500 -13.81 29.41 -23.03
CA LEU A 500 -14.28 29.51 -21.67
C LEU A 500 -15.71 30.06 -21.69
N TYR A 501 -16.64 29.32 -21.10
CA TYR A 501 -18.03 29.70 -20.94
C TYR A 501 -18.32 29.93 -19.46
N GLY A 502 -19.19 30.87 -19.18
CA GLY A 502 -19.58 31.22 -17.81
C GLY A 502 -20.62 32.34 -17.82
N THR A 503 -20.75 33.06 -16.71
CA THR A 503 -21.42 34.35 -16.67
C THR A 503 -20.47 35.39 -17.21
N ALA A 504 -20.89 36.19 -18.20
CA ALA A 504 -20.05 37.20 -18.83
C ALA A 504 -19.70 38.33 -17.84
N VAL A 505 -18.40 38.55 -17.61
CA VAL A 505 -17.88 39.60 -16.76
C VAL A 505 -17.38 40.81 -17.56
N HIS A 506 -17.43 40.75 -18.90
CA HIS A 506 -17.11 41.80 -19.85
C HIS A 506 -15.75 42.50 -19.61
N ARG A 507 -14.73 41.71 -19.30
CA ARG A 507 -13.37 42.24 -19.15
C ARG A 507 -12.80 42.66 -20.50
N ARG A 508 -12.06 43.77 -20.49
CA ARG A 508 -11.33 44.23 -21.67
C ARG A 508 -9.82 43.98 -21.47
N VAL A 509 -9.24 43.23 -22.36
CA VAL A 509 -7.80 42.89 -22.35
C VAL A 509 -7.09 43.75 -23.39
N VAL A 510 -6.03 44.45 -22.96
CA VAL A 510 -5.14 45.23 -23.82
C VAL A 510 -3.76 44.60 -23.74
N SER A 511 -3.15 44.34 -24.91
CA SER A 511 -1.85 43.68 -25.02
C SER A 511 -0.91 44.51 -25.87
N GLU A 512 0.30 44.72 -25.37
CA GLU A 512 1.38 45.36 -26.10
C GLU A 512 2.61 44.45 -26.10
N ALA A 513 2.96 43.94 -27.27
CA ALA A 513 4.15 43.10 -27.45
C ALA A 513 5.35 43.97 -27.84
N ARG A 514 6.43 43.86 -27.07
CA ARG A 514 7.71 44.46 -27.45
C ARG A 514 8.31 43.70 -28.63
N PRO A 515 9.12 44.35 -29.49
CA PRO A 515 9.78 43.69 -30.61
C PRO A 515 10.56 42.45 -30.16
N LEU A 516 10.56 41.41 -31.03
CA LEU A 516 11.41 40.22 -30.85
C LEU A 516 12.86 40.63 -31.18
N VAL A 517 13.70 40.68 -30.18
CA VAL A 517 15.10 41.12 -30.33
C VAL A 517 16.06 39.93 -30.21
N VAL A 518 17.15 39.99 -30.98
CA VAL A 518 18.26 39.05 -30.85
C VAL A 518 18.99 39.32 -29.54
N SER A 519 19.10 38.29 -28.68
CA SER A 519 19.68 38.43 -27.33
C SER A 519 21.11 37.89 -27.22
N GLY A 520 21.68 37.35 -28.31
CA GLY A 520 23.06 36.86 -28.35
C GLY A 520 23.45 36.31 -29.72
N PRO A 521 24.71 35.87 -29.90
CA PRO A 521 25.16 35.25 -31.13
C PRO A 521 24.55 33.86 -31.31
N THR A 522 24.44 33.42 -32.57
CA THR A 522 24.00 32.06 -32.91
C THR A 522 24.96 31.04 -32.31
N PRO A 523 24.48 30.08 -31.48
CA PRO A 523 25.30 29.01 -30.95
C PRO A 523 25.94 28.21 -32.08
N THR A 524 27.12 27.65 -31.87
CA THR A 524 27.81 26.83 -32.88
C THR A 524 28.12 25.44 -32.32
N LYS A 525 27.70 24.40 -33.03
CA LYS A 525 27.97 22.99 -32.73
C LYS A 525 28.86 22.42 -33.82
N LYS A 526 30.06 21.97 -33.46
CA LYS A 526 30.97 21.28 -34.36
C LYS A 526 30.79 19.78 -34.26
N VAL A 527 30.54 19.13 -35.38
CA VAL A 527 30.35 17.67 -35.48
C VAL A 527 31.51 17.09 -36.32
N PRO A 528 32.30 16.14 -35.75
CA PRO A 528 33.36 15.48 -36.49
C PRO A 528 32.80 14.70 -37.69
N ASP A 529 33.45 14.84 -38.86
CA ASP A 529 33.07 14.13 -40.08
C ASP A 529 34.27 13.41 -40.69
N PRO A 530 34.27 12.07 -40.69
CA PRO A 530 35.35 11.28 -41.27
C PRO A 530 35.34 11.26 -42.84
N SER A 531 34.32 11.78 -43.47
CA SER A 531 34.26 11.90 -44.93
C SER A 531 35.00 13.12 -45.45
N LEU A 532 35.14 14.17 -44.62
CA LEU A 532 35.80 15.42 -44.95
C LEU A 532 37.29 15.40 -44.53
N VAL A 533 38.15 16.04 -45.35
CA VAL A 533 39.58 16.15 -45.03
C VAL A 533 39.81 17.12 -43.87
N ARG A 534 40.78 16.81 -43.01
CA ARG A 534 41.14 17.64 -41.84
C ARG A 534 41.41 19.09 -42.28
N GLY A 535 40.64 20.01 -41.68
CA GLY A 535 40.67 21.45 -42.02
C GLY A 535 39.49 21.91 -42.89
N GLU A 536 38.78 20.99 -43.53
CA GLU A 536 37.55 21.31 -44.25
C GLU A 536 36.40 21.47 -43.26
N GLN A 537 35.54 22.44 -43.51
CA GLN A 537 34.33 22.68 -42.72
C GLN A 537 33.15 22.90 -43.67
N VAL A 538 32.07 22.22 -43.39
CA VAL A 538 30.81 22.36 -44.15
C VAL A 538 29.72 22.77 -43.15
N VAL A 539 29.03 23.86 -43.44
CA VAL A 539 27.86 24.29 -42.67
C VAL A 539 26.69 23.42 -43.10
N GLU A 540 26.24 22.56 -42.21
CA GLU A 540 25.08 21.67 -42.40
C GLU A 540 23.78 22.41 -42.09
N GLU A 541 23.77 23.17 -40.97
CA GLU A 541 22.63 24.00 -40.56
C GLU A 541 23.13 25.42 -40.24
N SER A 542 22.39 26.40 -40.67
CA SER A 542 22.75 27.83 -40.42
C SER A 542 22.51 28.24 -38.99
N GLY A 543 21.60 27.54 -38.29
CA GLY A 543 21.14 27.90 -36.94
C GLY A 543 20.35 29.21 -36.93
N GLU A 544 19.82 29.49 -35.72
CA GLU A 544 19.08 30.75 -35.44
C GLU A 544 19.65 31.39 -34.16
N PRO A 545 19.74 32.73 -34.09
CA PRO A 545 20.21 33.39 -32.88
C PRO A 545 19.17 33.28 -31.76
N PRO A 546 19.59 33.33 -30.48
CA PRO A 546 18.67 33.43 -29.35
C PRO A 546 17.91 34.76 -29.41
N ARG A 547 16.64 34.73 -29.00
CA ARG A 547 15.74 35.87 -29.09
C ARG A 547 14.97 36.05 -27.78
N SER A 548 14.56 37.29 -27.51
CA SER A 548 13.71 37.60 -26.36
C SER A 548 12.65 38.64 -26.72
N THR A 549 11.55 38.60 -25.99
CA THR A 549 10.47 39.55 -26.07
C THR A 549 9.73 39.63 -24.74
N SER A 550 8.87 40.62 -24.59
CA SER A 550 7.89 40.66 -23.50
C SER A 550 6.55 41.16 -24.01
N VAL A 551 5.48 40.73 -23.35
CA VAL A 551 4.12 41.17 -23.61
C VAL A 551 3.58 41.82 -22.34
N HIS A 552 3.24 43.09 -22.43
CA HIS A 552 2.54 43.82 -21.39
C HIS A 552 1.03 43.63 -21.57
N ARG A 553 0.35 43.17 -20.53
CA ARG A 553 -1.09 42.87 -20.53
C ARG A 553 -1.77 43.67 -19.44
N LEU A 554 -2.74 44.46 -19.82
CA LEU A 554 -3.64 45.19 -18.94
C LEU A 554 -5.03 44.58 -19.05
N VAL A 555 -5.68 44.33 -17.92
CA VAL A 555 -7.05 43.81 -17.87
C VAL A 555 -7.90 44.83 -17.11
N TYR A 556 -8.98 45.25 -17.73
CA TYR A 556 -9.93 46.19 -17.16
C TYR A 556 -11.28 45.50 -16.92
N ALA A 557 -11.93 45.86 -15.82
CA ALA A 557 -13.33 45.49 -15.57
C ALA A 557 -14.27 46.22 -16.56
N ALA A 558 -15.55 45.84 -16.52
CA ALA A 558 -16.58 46.45 -17.39
C ALA A 558 -16.77 47.97 -17.16
N ASP A 559 -16.53 48.45 -15.94
CA ASP A 559 -16.58 49.86 -15.53
C ASP A 559 -15.30 50.64 -15.82
N GLY A 560 -14.27 49.96 -16.32
CA GLY A 560 -12.97 50.54 -16.67
C GLY A 560 -11.91 50.51 -15.55
N GLU A 561 -12.21 49.94 -14.40
CA GLU A 561 -11.22 49.69 -13.32
C GLU A 561 -10.12 48.74 -13.82
N LEU A 562 -8.87 49.07 -13.51
CA LEU A 562 -7.72 48.22 -13.81
C LEU A 562 -7.66 47.06 -12.82
N LEU A 563 -7.92 45.84 -13.29
CA LEU A 563 -7.89 44.59 -12.48
C LEU A 563 -6.51 43.98 -12.42
N LEU A 564 -5.81 43.91 -13.57
CA LEU A 564 -4.49 43.28 -13.66
C LEU A 564 -3.56 44.11 -14.54
N ASP A 565 -2.32 44.22 -14.08
CA ASP A 565 -1.16 44.72 -14.83
C ASP A 565 -0.08 43.64 -14.78
N SER A 566 0.27 43.04 -15.92
CA SER A 566 1.15 41.86 -15.96
C SER A 566 2.11 41.95 -17.15
N VAL A 567 3.35 41.54 -16.94
CA VAL A 567 4.35 41.44 -18.00
C VAL A 567 4.79 39.96 -18.13
N PHE A 568 4.63 39.42 -19.33
CA PHE A 568 5.06 38.07 -19.67
C PHE A 568 6.38 38.13 -20.43
N TYR A 569 7.47 37.75 -19.81
CA TYR A 569 8.77 37.61 -20.43
C TYR A 569 8.90 36.28 -21.14
N SER A 570 9.54 36.30 -22.34
CA SER A 570 9.86 35.12 -23.11
C SER A 570 11.29 35.18 -23.62
N SER A 571 12.06 34.14 -23.31
CA SER A 571 13.44 33.99 -23.76
C SER A 571 13.56 32.69 -24.50
N TYR A 572 13.99 32.73 -25.74
CA TYR A 572 14.13 31.59 -26.61
C TYR A 572 15.62 31.36 -26.87
N VAL A 573 16.08 30.12 -26.67
CA VAL A 573 17.45 29.74 -27.00
C VAL A 573 17.63 29.70 -28.50
N GLY A 574 18.86 30.03 -28.97
CA GLY A 574 19.17 29.92 -30.39
C GLY A 574 19.33 28.50 -30.84
N GLU A 575 18.94 28.19 -32.05
CA GLU A 575 19.27 26.94 -32.71
C GLU A 575 20.75 26.95 -33.13
N PRO A 576 21.51 25.88 -32.81
CA PRO A 576 22.93 25.88 -33.11
C PRO A 576 23.20 25.81 -34.63
N LYS A 577 24.13 26.64 -35.09
CA LYS A 577 24.76 26.45 -36.39
C LYS A 577 25.58 25.14 -36.34
N VAL A 578 25.22 24.14 -37.13
CA VAL A 578 25.93 22.86 -37.19
C VAL A 578 27.00 22.93 -38.27
N ILE A 579 28.25 22.76 -37.82
CA ILE A 579 29.42 22.73 -38.71
C ILE A 579 30.03 21.34 -38.68
N ARG A 580 30.04 20.64 -39.80
CA ARG A 580 30.76 19.37 -39.96
C ARG A 580 32.24 19.71 -40.17
N VAL A 581 33.09 19.14 -39.33
CA VAL A 581 34.55 19.38 -39.37
C VAL A 581 35.27 18.10 -39.78
N GLY A 582 36.04 18.17 -40.87
CA GLY A 582 36.78 17.06 -41.40
C GLY A 582 37.78 16.46 -40.43
N THR A 583 37.76 15.16 -40.28
CA THR A 583 38.70 14.37 -39.47
C THR A 583 39.58 13.44 -40.31
N LYS A 584 39.28 13.24 -41.58
CA LYS A 584 40.10 12.42 -42.50
C LYS A 584 41.50 13.00 -42.64
N PRO A 585 42.55 12.22 -42.51
CA PRO A 585 43.92 12.70 -42.70
C PRO A 585 44.08 13.33 -44.09
N LYS A 586 44.79 14.46 -44.15
CA LYS A 586 45.13 15.08 -45.42
C LYS A 586 46.05 14.13 -46.21
N PRO A 587 45.80 13.88 -47.51
CA PRO A 587 46.73 13.08 -48.30
C PRO A 587 48.11 13.68 -48.22
N GLU A 588 49.13 12.89 -47.92
CA GLU A 588 50.52 13.33 -48.01
C GLU A 588 50.82 13.66 -49.46
N THR A 589 51.21 14.90 -49.73
CA THR A 589 51.67 15.32 -51.06
C THR A 589 53.05 14.70 -51.22
N THR A 590 53.13 13.56 -51.88
CA THR A 590 54.42 12.99 -52.32
C THR A 590 54.94 13.94 -53.41
N THR A 591 55.91 14.78 -53.07
CA THR A 591 56.65 15.60 -54.02
C THR A 591 57.51 14.65 -54.86
N THR A 592 56.99 14.17 -55.98
CA THR A 592 57.77 13.46 -56.99
C THR A 592 58.56 14.50 -57.74
N THR A 593 59.88 14.60 -57.47
CA THR A 593 60.82 15.37 -58.30
C THR A 593 60.92 14.70 -59.67
N THR A 594 60.17 15.21 -60.63
CA THR A 594 60.26 14.75 -62.01
C THR A 594 61.43 15.43 -62.70
N THR A 595 62.52 14.70 -62.91
CA THR A 595 63.61 15.11 -63.83
C THR A 595 63.07 15.21 -65.23
N THR A 596 63.12 16.42 -65.82
CA THR A 596 62.64 16.73 -67.13
C THR A 596 63.63 16.12 -68.19
N THR A 597 63.20 15.13 -68.97
CA THR A 597 63.85 14.77 -70.18
C THR A 597 62.97 15.24 -71.36
N THR A 598 63.44 16.25 -72.07
CA THR A 598 62.83 16.84 -73.25
C THR A 598 62.83 15.83 -74.41
N THR A 599 61.68 15.48 -74.91
CA THR A 599 61.56 14.87 -76.29
C THR A 599 60.39 15.48 -77.02
N THR A 600 60.72 16.20 -78.07
CA THR A 600 59.83 16.83 -79.03
C THR A 600 59.20 15.79 -79.94
N THR A 601 57.88 15.76 -80.14
CA THR A 601 57.28 15.37 -81.47
C THR A 601 55.77 15.65 -81.49
N THR A 602 55.39 16.59 -82.32
CA THR A 602 54.39 16.68 -83.39
C THR A 602 52.92 16.30 -83.10
N THR A 603 52.12 17.32 -83.35
CA THR A 603 50.71 17.52 -83.60
C THR A 603 49.97 16.36 -84.31
N THR A 604 48.78 16.03 -83.87
CA THR A 604 47.62 15.71 -84.76
C THR A 604 46.31 16.06 -84.07
N THR A 605 45.55 16.95 -84.67
CA THR A 605 44.20 17.42 -84.32
C THR A 605 43.18 16.35 -84.70
N THR A 606 42.26 15.99 -83.84
CA THR A 606 41.02 15.39 -84.25
C THR A 606 39.86 15.82 -83.36
N THR A 607 38.97 16.55 -83.96
CA THR A 607 37.65 16.97 -83.53
C THR A 607 36.69 15.76 -83.43
N SER A 608 35.93 15.61 -82.39
CA SER A 608 34.61 14.94 -82.49
C SER A 608 33.68 15.22 -81.35
N LYS A 609 32.67 15.97 -81.65
CA LYS A 609 31.22 15.87 -81.40
C LYS A 609 30.67 15.42 -80.04
N LYS A 610 29.94 16.33 -79.45
CA LYS A 610 28.83 16.19 -78.52
C LYS A 610 27.64 15.48 -79.16
N PRO A 611 26.86 14.67 -78.47
CA PRO A 611 25.42 14.61 -78.67
C PRO A 611 24.62 14.57 -77.35
N PRO A 612 23.28 14.51 -77.41
CA PRO A 612 22.45 15.60 -76.91
C PRO A 612 21.55 15.21 -75.74
N THR A 613 20.97 16.23 -75.13
CA THR A 613 19.85 16.26 -74.18
C THR A 613 18.66 15.40 -74.54
N LYS A 614 18.08 14.64 -73.64
CA LYS A 614 16.69 14.20 -73.71
C LYS A 614 15.92 14.67 -72.47
N THR A 615 15.02 15.58 -72.72
CA THR A 615 13.85 15.97 -71.95
C THR A 615 12.82 14.85 -72.00
N THR A 616 12.20 14.48 -70.85
CA THR A 616 10.88 13.87 -70.88
C THR A 616 10.08 14.30 -69.70
N THR A 617 8.95 14.87 -69.98
CA THR A 617 7.81 15.38 -69.29
C THR A 617 7.07 14.32 -68.43
N GLN A 618 6.45 14.82 -67.43
CA GLN A 618 5.35 14.33 -66.57
C GLN A 618 4.25 13.47 -67.30
N PRO A 619 3.32 12.84 -66.49
CA PRO A 619 2.30 13.54 -65.70
C PRO A 619 2.36 13.28 -64.22
#